data_8c176b3574a0e17c194d16d2e36bad7d
#
_entry.id   8c176b3574a0e17c194d16d2e36bad7d
#
_cell.length_a   1.000
_cell.length_b   1.000
_cell.length_c   1.000
_cell.angle_alpha   90.00
_cell.angle_beta   90.00
_cell.angle_gamma   90.00
#
_symmetry.space_group_name_H-M   'P 1'
#
loop_
_entity.id
_entity.type
_entity.pdbx_description
1 polymer ?
#
loop_
_entity_poly.entity_id
_entity_poly.type
_entity_poly.pdbx_seq_one_letter_code
_entity_poly.pdbx_strand_id
1 'polypeptide(L)'
;MRKKLYFRYWLSFIILIILLGILVFWNINSGSIPISLQDVFRIIFLRDGTETAYNIIWEIRLPRILAAVILGGALSVSGFLLQTFFGNPIAGPFVLGISSGAKLIVALTMIFLLGKSIVATSGVMIIAAFTGSMISMGFVLLIAKKVHQMSMLVISGIMIGYICSAVTDFVVTFADDSNIVNLHNWSMGSFSGTTWENVSTMTVVVMTALIITFLMSKPIGAYQLGEGYAQNMGVNIKAFRIALILLSSILSACVTAFAGPISFVGIAVPHLVKSLLKTSKPLLVIPACFLGGAVFCLFCDLIARTVFAPTELSISSVTAVFGAPIVIYIMIHRKKRA
;
A
#
# COMPACT_ATOMS: atom_id res chain seq x y z
N MET A 1 -15.26 10.88 -31.46
CA MET A 1 -15.17 10.12 -30.20
C MET A 1 -13.75 9.94 -29.69
N ARG A 2 -12.76 9.48 -30.49
CA ARG A 2 -11.37 9.23 -30.00
C ARG A 2 -10.69 10.47 -29.40
N LYS A 3 -10.78 11.66 -30.00
CA LYS A 3 -10.16 12.90 -29.46
C LYS A 3 -10.66 13.26 -28.04
N LYS A 4 -11.98 13.13 -27.75
CA LYS A 4 -12.55 13.38 -26.43
C LYS A 4 -12.03 12.37 -25.37
N LEU A 5 -11.75 11.13 -25.77
CA LEU A 5 -11.24 10.09 -24.92
C LEU A 5 -9.77 10.35 -24.50
N TYR A 6 -8.91 10.70 -25.49
CA TYR A 6 -7.51 11.06 -25.23
C TYR A 6 -7.40 12.32 -24.37
N PHE A 7 -8.20 13.36 -24.66
CA PHE A 7 -8.26 14.58 -23.85
C PHE A 7 -8.58 14.27 -22.38
N ARG A 8 -9.53 13.35 -22.15
CA ARG A 8 -9.87 12.93 -20.78
C ARG A 8 -8.73 12.22 -20.07
N TYR A 9 -7.97 11.34 -20.76
CA TYR A 9 -6.83 10.68 -20.15
C TYR A 9 -5.76 11.70 -19.73
N TRP A 10 -5.41 12.60 -20.61
CA TRP A 10 -4.47 13.68 -20.30
C TRP A 10 -4.96 14.53 -19.13
N LEU A 11 -6.22 14.95 -19.16
CA LEU A 11 -6.80 15.73 -18.06
C LEU A 11 -6.75 14.99 -16.74
N SER A 12 -7.05 13.68 -16.72
CA SER A 12 -7.00 12.87 -15.49
C SER A 12 -5.58 12.78 -14.92
N PHE A 13 -4.56 12.58 -15.75
CA PHE A 13 -3.17 12.56 -15.30
C PHE A 13 -2.72 13.93 -14.80
N ILE A 14 -3.08 15.01 -15.51
CA ILE A 14 -2.78 16.39 -15.08
C ILE A 14 -3.40 16.67 -13.71
N ILE A 15 -4.66 16.30 -13.50
CA ILE A 15 -5.34 16.46 -12.19
C ILE A 15 -4.59 15.68 -11.09
N LEU A 16 -4.22 14.42 -11.32
CA LEU A 16 -3.49 13.63 -10.33
C LEU A 16 -2.11 14.22 -10.02
N ILE A 17 -1.38 14.71 -11.02
CA ILE A 17 -0.06 15.33 -10.84
C ILE A 17 -0.18 16.66 -10.09
N ILE A 18 -1.17 17.49 -10.42
CA ILE A 18 -1.42 18.76 -9.72
C ILE A 18 -1.80 18.49 -8.25
N LEU A 19 -2.72 17.54 -8.00
CA LEU A 19 -3.10 17.16 -6.64
C LEU A 19 -1.90 16.62 -5.85
N LEU A 20 -1.06 15.81 -6.48
CA LEU A 20 0.17 15.30 -5.86
C LEU A 20 1.09 16.47 -5.48
N GLY A 21 1.34 17.41 -6.40
CA GLY A 21 2.17 18.58 -6.13
C GLY A 21 1.64 19.46 -4.99
N ILE A 22 0.33 19.73 -4.99
CA ILE A 22 -0.33 20.50 -3.93
C ILE A 22 -0.20 19.78 -2.58
N LEU A 23 -0.42 18.48 -2.54
CA LEU A 23 -0.33 17.71 -1.29
C LEU A 23 1.11 17.58 -0.80
N VAL A 24 2.09 17.38 -1.68
CA VAL A 24 3.51 17.40 -1.32
C VAL A 24 3.87 18.75 -0.72
N PHE A 25 3.51 19.84 -1.38
CA PHE A 25 3.75 21.20 -0.89
C PHE A 25 3.09 21.42 0.49
N TRP A 26 1.84 21.00 0.64
CA TRP A 26 1.12 21.14 1.92
C TRP A 26 1.73 20.29 3.02
N ASN A 27 2.12 19.04 2.72
CA ASN A 27 2.79 18.16 3.67
C ASN A 27 4.15 18.67 4.13
N ILE A 28 4.93 19.33 3.24
CA ILE A 28 6.21 19.94 3.62
C ILE A 28 5.98 21.10 4.60
N ASN A 29 4.94 21.90 4.39
CA ASN A 29 4.66 23.07 5.23
C ASN A 29 3.98 22.71 6.56
N SER A 30 3.18 21.62 6.59
CA SER A 30 2.42 21.22 7.77
C SER A 30 3.26 20.37 8.70
N GLY A 31 3.21 20.66 10.00
CA GLY A 31 3.87 19.90 11.06
C GLY A 31 3.81 20.63 12.39
N SER A 32 4.22 19.97 13.47
CA SER A 32 4.17 20.51 14.84
C SER A 32 5.02 21.77 15.02
N ILE A 33 6.08 21.92 14.22
CA ILE A 33 6.94 23.11 14.22
C ILE A 33 6.65 23.89 12.94
N PRO A 34 6.13 25.14 13.05
CA PRO A 34 5.89 26.00 11.89
C PRO A 34 7.22 26.46 11.29
N ILE A 35 7.39 26.24 9.98
CA ILE A 35 8.54 26.73 9.21
C ILE A 35 7.97 27.66 8.14
N SER A 36 8.57 28.83 7.95
CA SER A 36 8.07 29.79 6.96
C SER A 36 8.24 29.25 5.53
N LEU A 37 7.35 29.63 4.63
CA LEU A 37 7.42 29.23 3.21
C LEU A 37 8.75 29.63 2.57
N GLN A 38 9.30 30.78 2.96
CA GLN A 38 10.59 31.27 2.47
C GLN A 38 11.74 30.38 2.92
N ASP A 39 11.72 29.94 4.19
CA ASP A 39 12.73 29.02 4.73
C ASP A 39 12.63 27.64 4.09
N VAL A 40 11.42 27.11 3.87
CA VAL A 40 11.21 25.86 3.14
C VAL A 40 11.85 25.93 1.75
N PHE A 41 11.61 27.02 1.01
CA PHE A 41 12.18 27.20 -0.31
C PHE A 41 13.72 27.30 -0.25
N ARG A 42 14.27 28.11 0.67
CA ARG A 42 15.71 28.25 0.87
C ARG A 42 16.37 26.92 1.21
N ILE A 43 15.78 26.15 2.14
CA ILE A 43 16.33 24.86 2.58
C ILE A 43 16.32 23.82 1.44
N ILE A 44 15.23 23.74 0.65
CA ILE A 44 15.11 22.74 -0.40
C ILE A 44 16.03 23.07 -1.59
N PHE A 45 16.06 24.32 -2.05
CA PHE A 45 16.76 24.69 -3.28
C PHE A 45 18.16 25.26 -3.04
N LEU A 46 18.38 25.97 -1.94
CA LEU A 46 19.66 26.64 -1.65
C LEU A 46 20.46 25.91 -0.57
N ARG A 47 19.85 24.94 0.11
CA ARG A 47 20.43 24.22 1.26
C ARG A 47 20.91 25.19 2.38
N ASP A 48 20.23 26.33 2.50
CA ASP A 48 20.52 27.39 3.46
C ASP A 48 19.35 27.51 4.45
N GLY A 49 19.68 27.51 5.75
CA GLY A 49 18.68 27.60 6.83
C GLY A 49 19.29 27.27 8.18
N THR A 50 18.50 27.41 9.24
CA THR A 50 18.90 26.93 10.57
C THR A 50 19.04 25.41 10.56
N GLU A 51 20.04 24.88 11.27
CA GLU A 51 20.31 23.44 11.35
C GLU A 51 19.06 22.64 11.78
N THR A 52 18.28 23.17 12.72
CA THR A 52 17.04 22.55 13.18
C THR A 52 15.98 22.47 12.07
N ALA A 53 15.75 23.55 11.32
CA ALA A 53 14.78 23.58 10.23
C ALA A 53 15.23 22.68 9.07
N TYR A 54 16.53 22.66 8.76
CA TYR A 54 17.11 21.78 7.77
C TYR A 54 16.88 20.32 8.11
N ASN A 55 17.20 19.89 9.34
CA ASN A 55 17.02 18.52 9.79
C ASN A 55 15.54 18.11 9.79
N ILE A 56 14.62 18.99 10.20
CA ILE A 56 13.18 18.72 10.15
C ILE A 56 12.71 18.46 8.72
N ILE A 57 13.14 19.26 7.76
CA ILE A 57 12.70 19.10 6.37
C ILE A 57 13.36 17.89 5.73
N TRP A 58 14.68 17.76 5.81
CA TRP A 58 15.44 16.74 5.11
C TRP A 58 15.39 15.36 5.77
N GLU A 59 15.44 15.27 7.11
CA GLU A 59 15.53 13.98 7.80
C GLU A 59 14.16 13.45 8.28
N ILE A 60 13.15 14.35 8.42
CA ILE A 60 11.85 13.93 8.93
C ILE A 60 10.76 14.07 7.87
N ARG A 61 10.54 15.28 7.28
CA ARG A 61 9.40 15.53 6.42
C ARG A 61 9.55 14.89 5.04
N LEU A 62 10.68 15.05 4.37
CA LEU A 62 10.89 14.53 3.02
C LEU A 62 10.86 12.99 2.97
N PRO A 63 11.58 12.24 3.84
CA PRO A 63 11.48 10.79 3.85
C PRO A 63 10.06 10.29 4.09
N ARG A 64 9.32 10.90 5.01
CA ARG A 64 7.91 10.57 5.29
C ARG A 64 7.01 10.79 4.08
N ILE A 65 7.13 11.93 3.40
CA ILE A 65 6.37 12.25 2.19
C ILE A 65 6.67 11.23 1.08
N LEU A 66 7.95 10.93 0.85
CA LEU A 66 8.36 9.95 -0.15
C LEU A 66 7.84 8.55 0.19
N ALA A 67 7.87 8.15 1.46
CA ALA A 67 7.27 6.90 1.91
C ALA A 67 5.77 6.85 1.60
N ALA A 68 5.02 7.90 1.93
CA ALA A 68 3.58 7.97 1.64
C ALA A 68 3.29 7.89 0.12
N VAL A 69 4.10 8.52 -0.72
CA VAL A 69 3.99 8.47 -2.18
C VAL A 69 4.27 7.05 -2.70
N ILE A 70 5.41 6.49 -2.33
CA ILE A 70 5.87 5.20 -2.85
C ILE A 70 4.97 4.06 -2.38
N LEU A 71 4.71 4.01 -1.07
CA LEU A 71 3.94 2.93 -0.46
C LEU A 71 2.44 3.05 -0.76
N GLY A 72 1.90 4.27 -0.83
CA GLY A 72 0.53 4.52 -1.27
C GLY A 72 0.30 4.07 -2.70
N GLY A 73 1.22 4.42 -3.60
CA GLY A 73 1.23 3.96 -4.98
C GLY A 73 1.33 2.44 -5.09
N ALA A 74 2.26 1.82 -4.35
CA ALA A 74 2.46 0.38 -4.30
C ALA A 74 1.18 -0.36 -3.86
N LEU A 75 0.54 0.10 -2.80
CA LEU A 75 -0.66 -0.53 -2.26
C LEU A 75 -1.85 -0.46 -3.23
N SER A 76 -2.00 0.68 -3.92
CA SER A 76 -3.03 0.85 -4.94
C SER A 76 -2.79 -0.08 -6.14
N VAL A 77 -1.56 -0.19 -6.64
CA VAL A 77 -1.23 -1.12 -7.74
C VAL A 77 -1.39 -2.57 -7.31
N SER A 78 -0.97 -2.94 -6.10
CA SER A 78 -1.21 -4.26 -5.51
C SER A 78 -2.70 -4.61 -5.53
N GLY A 79 -3.55 -3.67 -5.08
CA GLY A 79 -4.99 -3.83 -5.11
C GLY A 79 -5.55 -4.00 -6.53
N PHE A 80 -5.07 -3.24 -7.50
CA PHE A 80 -5.45 -3.39 -8.91
C PHE A 80 -5.12 -4.79 -9.45
N LEU A 81 -3.94 -5.33 -9.12
CA LEU A 81 -3.55 -6.69 -9.52
C LEU A 81 -4.47 -7.75 -8.94
N LEU A 82 -4.80 -7.66 -7.65
CA LEU A 82 -5.71 -8.59 -6.99
C LEU A 82 -7.15 -8.48 -7.49
N GLN A 83 -7.64 -7.26 -7.71
CA GLN A 83 -8.96 -7.06 -8.34
C GLN A 83 -9.03 -7.69 -9.73
N THR A 84 -7.94 -7.63 -10.48
CA THR A 84 -7.86 -8.28 -11.80
C THR A 84 -7.80 -9.79 -11.66
N PHE A 85 -6.97 -10.29 -10.75
CA PHE A 85 -6.82 -11.73 -10.51
C PHE A 85 -8.14 -12.39 -10.06
N PHE A 86 -8.82 -11.79 -9.08
CA PHE A 86 -10.08 -12.34 -8.56
C PHE A 86 -11.32 -12.00 -9.41
N GLY A 87 -11.19 -11.13 -10.42
CA GLY A 87 -12.34 -10.58 -11.13
C GLY A 87 -13.32 -9.82 -10.22
N ASN A 88 -12.85 -9.39 -9.06
CA ASN A 88 -13.66 -8.79 -8.00
C ASN A 88 -13.11 -7.42 -7.58
N PRO A 89 -13.88 -6.32 -7.68
CA PRO A 89 -13.42 -4.97 -7.36
C PRO A 89 -13.18 -4.71 -5.87
N ILE A 90 -13.68 -5.58 -4.98
CA ILE A 90 -13.47 -5.48 -3.53
C ILE A 90 -12.30 -6.35 -3.04
N ALA A 91 -11.61 -7.06 -3.94
CA ALA A 91 -10.41 -7.79 -3.59
C ALA A 91 -9.28 -6.82 -3.24
N GLY A 92 -8.60 -7.10 -2.14
CA GLY A 92 -7.48 -6.30 -1.68
C GLY A 92 -6.42 -7.15 -0.97
N PRO A 93 -5.23 -6.61 -0.72
CA PRO A 93 -4.11 -7.34 -0.12
C PRO A 93 -4.42 -7.99 1.24
N PHE A 94 -5.30 -7.39 2.02
CA PHE A 94 -5.74 -7.92 3.32
C PHE A 94 -6.39 -9.29 3.22
N VAL A 95 -7.10 -9.55 2.11
CA VAL A 95 -7.83 -10.80 1.88
C VAL A 95 -6.90 -12.02 1.81
N LEU A 96 -5.64 -11.80 1.46
CA LEU A 96 -4.64 -12.89 1.35
C LEU A 96 -3.90 -13.19 2.67
N GLY A 97 -4.29 -12.58 3.79
CA GLY A 97 -3.65 -12.81 5.10
C GLY A 97 -2.22 -12.27 5.20
N ILE A 98 -1.76 -11.46 4.23
CA ILE A 98 -0.38 -10.94 4.17
C ILE A 98 -0.06 -10.11 5.42
N SER A 99 -0.95 -9.20 5.80
CA SER A 99 -0.75 -8.34 6.97
C SER A 99 -0.82 -9.11 8.29
N SER A 100 -1.67 -10.15 8.39
CA SER A 100 -1.74 -11.01 9.58
C SER A 100 -0.46 -11.84 9.75
N GLY A 101 0.08 -12.36 8.65
CA GLY A 101 1.37 -13.06 8.67
C GLY A 101 2.53 -12.15 9.06
N ALA A 102 2.54 -10.91 8.55
CA ALA A 102 3.51 -9.91 8.98
C ALA A 102 3.43 -9.65 10.48
N LYS A 103 2.20 -9.40 11.00
CA LYS A 103 1.96 -9.14 12.42
C LYS A 103 2.41 -10.31 13.30
N LEU A 104 2.17 -11.56 12.87
CA LEU A 104 2.61 -12.75 13.60
C LEU A 104 4.13 -12.79 13.74
N ILE A 105 4.89 -12.64 12.66
CA ILE A 105 6.35 -12.72 12.74
C ILE A 105 6.93 -11.51 13.49
N VAL A 106 6.34 -10.32 13.35
CA VAL A 106 6.71 -9.14 14.15
C VAL A 106 6.45 -9.39 15.63
N ALA A 107 5.30 -9.95 16.01
CA ALA A 107 5.00 -10.30 17.41
C ALA A 107 6.01 -11.32 17.98
N LEU A 108 6.29 -12.39 17.24
CA LEU A 108 7.29 -13.37 17.61
C LEU A 108 8.68 -12.73 17.78
N THR A 109 9.04 -11.83 16.89
CA THR A 109 10.32 -11.10 16.96
C THR A 109 10.38 -10.21 18.20
N MET A 110 9.34 -9.42 18.46
CA MET A 110 9.27 -8.53 19.63
C MET A 110 9.34 -9.30 20.94
N ILE A 111 8.61 -10.41 21.05
CA ILE A 111 8.47 -11.13 22.32
C ILE A 111 9.67 -12.04 22.58
N PHE A 112 10.16 -12.77 21.59
CA PHE A 112 11.22 -13.77 21.79
C PHE A 112 12.64 -13.24 21.57
N LEU A 113 12.84 -12.29 20.63
CA LEU A 113 14.17 -11.76 20.36
C LEU A 113 14.51 -10.56 21.25
N LEU A 114 13.53 -9.70 21.54
CA LEU A 114 13.75 -8.48 22.34
C LEU A 114 13.77 -8.74 23.84
N GLY A 115 13.09 -9.78 24.33
CA GLY A 115 13.19 -10.23 25.72
C GLY A 115 14.60 -10.69 26.15
N LYS A 116 15.54 -10.79 25.20
CA LYS A 116 16.94 -11.20 25.44
C LYS A 116 17.96 -10.06 25.21
N SER A 117 17.61 -8.81 25.53
CA SER A 117 18.52 -7.64 25.46
C SER A 117 18.96 -7.22 24.04
N ILE A 118 18.28 -7.66 22.99
CA ILE A 118 18.55 -7.21 21.63
C ILE A 118 17.65 -6.00 21.36
N VAL A 119 18.25 -4.85 21.03
CA VAL A 119 17.52 -3.63 20.67
C VAL A 119 16.75 -3.87 19.35
N ALA A 120 15.41 -3.65 19.38
CA ALA A 120 14.60 -3.68 18.17
C ALA A 120 14.99 -2.53 17.24
N THR A 121 15.89 -2.79 16.32
CA THR A 121 16.13 -1.84 15.25
C THR A 121 15.00 -1.88 14.23
N SER A 122 14.67 -0.74 13.61
CA SER A 122 13.67 -0.67 12.55
C SER A 122 13.93 -1.70 11.44
N GLY A 123 15.20 -1.97 11.10
CA GLY A 123 15.58 -2.97 10.10
C GLY A 123 15.14 -4.39 10.45
N VAL A 124 15.29 -4.81 11.70
CA VAL A 124 14.85 -6.14 12.15
C VAL A 124 13.33 -6.28 12.01
N MET A 125 12.57 -5.25 12.39
CA MET A 125 11.11 -5.24 12.25
C MET A 125 10.65 -5.29 10.79
N ILE A 126 11.32 -4.56 9.90
CA ILE A 126 11.06 -4.58 8.46
C ILE A 126 11.28 -5.99 7.89
N ILE A 127 12.41 -6.62 8.21
CA ILE A 127 12.72 -7.99 7.76
C ILE A 127 11.70 -8.99 8.33
N ALA A 128 11.35 -8.88 9.60
CA ALA A 128 10.36 -9.73 10.24
C ALA A 128 8.99 -9.61 9.55
N ALA A 129 8.49 -8.40 9.34
CA ALA A 129 7.21 -8.13 8.68
C ALA A 129 7.20 -8.62 7.24
N PHE A 130 8.28 -8.36 6.49
CA PHE A 130 8.40 -8.82 5.10
C PHE A 130 8.42 -10.35 5.03
N THR A 131 9.20 -11.01 5.89
CA THR A 131 9.28 -12.48 5.97
C THR A 131 7.92 -13.10 6.31
N GLY A 132 7.22 -12.56 7.30
CA GLY A 132 5.88 -13.02 7.67
C GLY A 132 4.85 -12.88 6.54
N SER A 133 4.91 -11.76 5.83
CA SER A 133 4.10 -11.52 4.63
C SER A 133 4.39 -12.56 3.54
N MET A 134 5.66 -12.88 3.29
CA MET A 134 6.07 -13.84 2.28
C MET A 134 5.69 -15.28 2.65
N ILE A 135 5.78 -15.66 3.92
CA ILE A 135 5.33 -16.96 4.41
C ILE A 135 3.82 -17.12 4.18
N SER A 136 3.00 -16.16 4.61
CA SER A 136 1.55 -16.20 4.37
C SER A 136 1.23 -16.31 2.89
N MET A 137 1.90 -15.55 2.05
CA MET A 137 1.72 -15.61 0.60
C MET A 137 2.12 -16.97 0.05
N GLY A 138 3.22 -17.57 0.55
CA GLY A 138 3.64 -18.90 0.18
C GLY A 138 2.55 -19.95 0.40
N PHE A 139 1.86 -19.90 1.53
CA PHE A 139 0.72 -20.77 1.82
C PHE A 139 -0.44 -20.54 0.83
N VAL A 140 -0.78 -19.29 0.54
CA VAL A 140 -1.82 -18.97 -0.46
C VAL A 140 -1.45 -19.51 -1.84
N LEU A 141 -0.18 -19.40 -2.26
CA LEU A 141 0.30 -19.93 -3.53
C LEU A 141 0.26 -21.46 -3.59
N LEU A 142 0.58 -22.15 -2.48
CA LEU A 142 0.48 -23.61 -2.40
C LEU A 142 -0.97 -24.07 -2.57
N ILE A 143 -1.92 -23.36 -1.94
CA ILE A 143 -3.35 -23.64 -2.07
C ILE A 143 -3.84 -23.30 -3.49
N ALA A 144 -3.38 -22.22 -4.08
CA ALA A 144 -3.73 -21.78 -5.43
C ALA A 144 -3.37 -22.80 -6.53
N LYS A 145 -2.36 -23.67 -6.29
CA LYS A 145 -2.02 -24.76 -7.19
C LYS A 145 -3.09 -25.88 -7.18
N LYS A 146 -3.80 -26.07 -6.08
CA LYS A 146 -4.78 -27.17 -5.89
C LYS A 146 -6.22 -26.70 -6.09
N VAL A 147 -6.50 -25.40 -5.89
CA VAL A 147 -7.85 -24.84 -5.93
C VAL A 147 -8.06 -24.06 -7.22
N HIS A 148 -9.10 -24.44 -7.97
CA HIS A 148 -9.43 -23.80 -9.26
C HIS A 148 -10.45 -22.66 -9.12
N GLN A 149 -11.26 -22.68 -8.04
CA GLN A 149 -12.29 -21.66 -7.82
C GLN A 149 -11.73 -20.45 -7.07
N MET A 150 -11.93 -19.25 -7.62
CA MET A 150 -11.42 -18.00 -7.05
C MET A 150 -12.01 -17.69 -5.66
N SER A 151 -13.29 -18.06 -5.41
CA SER A 151 -13.93 -17.91 -4.11
C SER A 151 -13.24 -18.73 -3.01
N MET A 152 -12.84 -19.96 -3.32
CA MET A 152 -12.13 -20.85 -2.40
C MET A 152 -10.74 -20.28 -2.04
N LEU A 153 -10.07 -19.65 -2.99
CA LEU A 153 -8.76 -19.03 -2.74
C LEU A 153 -8.88 -17.82 -1.81
N VAL A 154 -9.92 -17.00 -1.98
CA VAL A 154 -10.25 -15.90 -1.06
C VAL A 154 -10.48 -16.41 0.36
N ILE A 155 -11.34 -17.45 0.49
CA ILE A 155 -11.61 -18.07 1.80
C ILE A 155 -10.33 -18.61 2.42
N SER A 156 -9.48 -19.28 1.64
CA SER A 156 -8.20 -19.81 2.13
C SER A 156 -7.27 -18.70 2.66
N GLY A 157 -7.19 -17.57 1.97
CA GLY A 157 -6.42 -16.41 2.42
C GLY A 157 -6.95 -15.84 3.75
N ILE A 158 -8.28 -15.73 3.88
CA ILE A 158 -8.93 -15.29 5.12
C ILE A 158 -8.65 -16.29 6.26
N MET A 159 -8.74 -17.60 6.00
CA MET A 159 -8.45 -18.62 7.02
C MET A 159 -6.98 -18.58 7.48
N ILE A 160 -6.03 -18.39 6.56
CA ILE A 160 -4.61 -18.17 6.91
C ILE A 160 -4.49 -16.93 7.80
N GLY A 161 -5.19 -15.84 7.46
CA GLY A 161 -5.23 -14.62 8.27
C GLY A 161 -5.74 -14.88 9.70
N TYR A 162 -6.82 -15.66 9.85
CA TYR A 162 -7.33 -16.04 11.17
C TYR A 162 -6.37 -16.92 11.95
N ILE A 163 -5.72 -17.89 11.32
CA ILE A 163 -4.71 -18.73 11.97
C ILE A 163 -3.54 -17.85 12.47
N CYS A 164 -3.02 -16.96 11.63
CA CYS A 164 -1.97 -16.04 12.03
C CYS A 164 -2.40 -15.15 13.20
N SER A 165 -3.63 -14.62 13.16
CA SER A 165 -4.16 -13.79 14.26
C SER A 165 -4.31 -14.58 15.54
N ALA A 166 -4.88 -15.78 15.49
CA ALA A 166 -5.05 -16.64 16.69
C ALA A 166 -3.70 -17.01 17.34
N VAL A 167 -2.68 -17.33 16.51
CA VAL A 167 -1.33 -17.59 17.02
C VAL A 167 -0.70 -16.31 17.59
N THR A 168 -0.94 -15.15 16.97
CA THR A 168 -0.46 -13.86 17.50
C THR A 168 -1.07 -13.57 18.86
N ASP A 169 -2.39 -13.74 19.03
CA ASP A 169 -3.10 -13.50 20.29
C ASP A 169 -2.63 -14.46 21.37
N PHE A 170 -2.38 -15.73 21.02
CA PHE A 170 -1.78 -16.70 21.94
C PHE A 170 -0.38 -16.25 22.40
N VAL A 171 0.48 -15.83 21.49
CA VAL A 171 1.84 -15.37 21.82
C VAL A 171 1.81 -14.09 22.66
N VAL A 172 0.92 -13.16 22.37
CA VAL A 172 0.72 -11.90 23.10
C VAL A 172 0.30 -12.15 24.56
N THR A 173 -0.39 -13.25 24.86
CA THR A 173 -0.77 -13.62 26.24
C THR A 173 0.44 -13.80 27.17
N PHE A 174 1.60 -14.11 26.63
CA PHE A 174 2.85 -14.30 27.39
C PHE A 174 3.83 -13.13 27.24
N ALA A 175 3.38 -12.02 26.65
CA ALA A 175 4.22 -10.84 26.39
C ALA A 175 4.17 -9.85 27.57
N ASP A 176 5.24 -9.09 27.72
CA ASP A 176 5.26 -7.94 28.61
C ASP A 176 4.39 -6.80 28.04
N ASP A 177 3.79 -6.00 28.93
CA ASP A 177 2.91 -4.87 28.56
C ASP A 177 3.55 -3.93 27.55
N SER A 178 4.86 -3.65 27.66
CA SER A 178 5.60 -2.81 26.72
C SER A 178 5.62 -3.37 25.31
N ASN A 179 5.75 -4.68 25.15
CA ASN A 179 5.72 -5.36 23.86
C ASN A 179 4.32 -5.36 23.25
N ILE A 180 3.28 -5.50 24.09
CA ILE A 180 1.88 -5.39 23.63
C ILE A 180 1.60 -4.00 23.07
N VAL A 181 2.00 -2.95 23.79
CA VAL A 181 1.83 -1.56 23.34
C VAL A 181 2.60 -1.29 22.04
N ASN A 182 3.85 -1.76 21.95
CA ASN A 182 4.66 -1.59 20.75
C ASN A 182 4.07 -2.31 19.53
N LEU A 183 3.60 -3.56 19.72
CA LEU A 183 2.93 -4.32 18.66
C LEU A 183 1.61 -3.66 18.23
N HIS A 184 0.85 -3.12 19.18
CA HIS A 184 -0.37 -2.39 18.89
C HIS A 184 -0.08 -1.15 18.05
N ASN A 185 0.88 -0.31 18.48
CA ASN A 185 1.29 0.88 17.76
C ASN A 185 1.80 0.56 16.35
N TRP A 186 2.64 -0.47 16.21
CA TRP A 186 3.10 -0.93 14.90
C TRP A 186 1.92 -1.37 14.01
N SER A 187 0.93 -2.08 14.56
CA SER A 187 -0.22 -2.58 13.78
C SER A 187 -1.22 -1.49 13.37
N MET A 188 -1.11 -0.29 13.94
CA MET A 188 -1.90 0.87 13.50
C MET A 188 -1.38 1.52 12.20
N GLY A 189 -0.12 1.23 11.84
CA GLY A 189 0.53 1.79 10.68
C GLY A 189 0.93 3.26 10.83
N SER A 190 2.09 3.62 10.31
CA SER A 190 2.60 5.00 10.31
C SER A 190 3.67 5.17 9.24
N PHE A 191 3.77 6.37 8.65
CA PHE A 191 4.91 6.77 7.84
C PHE A 191 5.97 7.50 8.67
N SER A 192 5.75 7.70 9.98
CA SER A 192 6.69 8.33 10.89
C SER A 192 7.92 7.45 11.11
N GLY A 193 9.08 8.08 11.36
CA GLY A 193 10.33 7.35 11.58
C GLY A 193 10.97 6.75 10.32
N THR A 194 10.48 7.07 9.14
CA THR A 194 11.11 6.67 7.87
C THR A 194 12.43 7.41 7.68
N THR A 195 13.49 6.64 7.37
CA THR A 195 14.83 7.17 7.04
C THR A 195 15.07 7.16 5.53
N TRP A 196 16.11 7.85 5.06
CA TRP A 196 16.53 7.83 3.65
C TRP A 196 16.95 6.44 3.18
N GLU A 197 17.54 5.64 4.05
CA GLU A 197 17.89 4.24 3.76
C GLU A 197 16.61 3.41 3.48
N ASN A 198 15.58 3.59 4.32
CA ASN A 198 14.27 2.98 4.10
C ASN A 198 13.64 3.44 2.78
N VAL A 199 13.69 4.74 2.47
CA VAL A 199 13.20 5.30 1.20
C VAL A 199 13.92 4.68 0.01
N SER A 200 15.24 4.55 0.07
CA SER A 200 16.03 3.92 -0.99
C SER A 200 15.61 2.47 -1.21
N THR A 201 15.53 1.69 -0.14
CA THR A 201 15.17 0.26 -0.20
C THR A 201 13.76 0.06 -0.75
N MET A 202 12.76 0.79 -0.19
CA MET A 202 11.38 0.67 -0.68
C MET A 202 11.22 1.14 -2.13
N THR A 203 11.99 2.17 -2.55
CA THR A 203 11.98 2.66 -3.92
C THR A 203 12.44 1.57 -4.89
N VAL A 204 13.56 0.91 -4.60
CA VAL A 204 14.09 -0.16 -5.44
C VAL A 204 13.08 -1.30 -5.58
N VAL A 205 12.52 -1.77 -4.46
CA VAL A 205 11.54 -2.89 -4.46
C VAL A 205 10.27 -2.50 -5.21
N VAL A 206 9.70 -1.34 -4.91
CA VAL A 206 8.42 -0.90 -5.50
C VAL A 206 8.59 -0.59 -6.98
N MET A 207 9.63 0.14 -7.37
CA MET A 207 9.85 0.50 -8.78
C MET A 207 10.14 -0.72 -9.64
N THR A 208 10.91 -1.70 -9.15
CA THR A 208 11.15 -2.96 -9.84
C THR A 208 9.84 -3.73 -10.06
N ALA A 209 9.02 -3.89 -9.01
CA ALA A 209 7.73 -4.56 -9.12
C ALA A 209 6.75 -3.79 -10.04
N LEU A 210 6.78 -2.45 -10.00
CA LEU A 210 5.95 -1.58 -10.84
C LEU A 210 6.34 -1.70 -12.32
N ILE A 211 7.63 -1.71 -12.65
CA ILE A 211 8.13 -1.88 -14.02
C ILE A 211 7.67 -3.24 -14.56
N ILE A 212 7.86 -4.33 -13.80
CA ILE A 212 7.41 -5.66 -14.21
C ILE A 212 5.89 -5.67 -14.41
N THR A 213 5.12 -5.06 -13.49
CA THR A 213 3.66 -4.94 -13.61
C THR A 213 3.26 -4.17 -14.87
N PHE A 214 3.96 -3.09 -15.20
CA PHE A 214 3.70 -2.29 -16.39
C PHE A 214 4.00 -3.07 -17.68
N LEU A 215 5.09 -3.82 -17.73
CA LEU A 215 5.43 -4.71 -18.85
C LEU A 215 4.36 -5.80 -19.05
N MET A 216 3.71 -6.24 -17.96
CA MET A 216 2.59 -7.20 -18.02
C MET A 216 1.26 -6.57 -18.41
N SER A 217 1.18 -5.29 -18.75
CA SER A 217 -0.08 -4.60 -19.08
C SER A 217 -0.87 -5.26 -20.23
N LYS A 218 -0.20 -5.83 -21.23
CA LYS A 218 -0.87 -6.55 -22.33
C LYS A 218 -1.49 -7.88 -21.86
N PRO A 219 -0.75 -8.81 -21.21
CA PRO A 219 -1.33 -10.02 -20.61
C PRO A 219 -2.46 -9.71 -19.61
N ILE A 220 -2.31 -8.69 -18.77
CA ILE A 220 -3.35 -8.25 -17.84
C ILE A 220 -4.62 -7.83 -18.60
N GLY A 221 -4.48 -7.08 -19.69
CA GLY A 221 -5.59 -6.66 -20.52
C GLY A 221 -6.32 -7.84 -21.20
N ALA A 222 -5.58 -8.83 -21.69
CA ALA A 222 -6.14 -10.06 -22.24
C ALA A 222 -6.90 -10.87 -21.18
N TYR A 223 -6.32 -11.01 -19.97
CA TYR A 223 -6.95 -11.73 -18.85
C TYR A 223 -8.25 -11.10 -18.37
N GLN A 224 -8.36 -9.77 -18.41
CA GLN A 224 -9.59 -9.04 -18.06
C GLN A 224 -10.76 -9.34 -19.02
N LEU A 225 -10.48 -9.82 -20.24
CA LEU A 225 -11.49 -10.26 -21.22
C LEU A 225 -11.92 -11.71 -21.04
N GLY A 226 -11.26 -12.43 -20.12
CA GLY A 226 -11.52 -13.83 -19.78
C GLY A 226 -10.31 -14.73 -19.99
N GLU A 227 -10.21 -15.78 -19.17
CA GLU A 227 -9.06 -16.69 -19.19
C GLU A 227 -8.90 -17.42 -20.53
N GLY A 228 -10.01 -17.91 -21.10
CA GLY A 228 -9.99 -18.57 -22.41
C GLY A 228 -9.50 -17.65 -23.52
N TYR A 229 -9.89 -16.36 -23.49
CA TYR A 229 -9.40 -15.38 -24.43
C TYR A 229 -7.89 -15.15 -24.27
N ALA A 230 -7.41 -14.98 -23.03
CA ALA A 230 -5.98 -14.80 -22.76
C ALA A 230 -5.16 -16.02 -23.19
N GLN A 231 -5.67 -17.24 -22.96
CA GLN A 231 -5.02 -18.48 -23.38
C GLN A 231 -4.88 -18.56 -24.91
N ASN A 232 -5.96 -18.22 -25.64
CA ASN A 232 -5.93 -18.17 -27.11
C ASN A 232 -4.95 -17.11 -27.65
N MET A 233 -4.67 -16.07 -26.88
CA MET A 233 -3.67 -15.04 -27.19
C MET A 233 -2.24 -15.45 -26.80
N GLY A 234 -2.03 -16.71 -26.36
CA GLY A 234 -0.72 -17.25 -26.01
C GLY A 234 -0.27 -16.97 -24.56
N VAL A 235 -1.14 -16.48 -23.69
CA VAL A 235 -0.80 -16.25 -22.29
C VAL A 235 -0.82 -17.57 -21.51
N ASN A 236 0.31 -17.94 -20.89
CA ASN A 236 0.34 -19.06 -19.94
C ASN A 236 -0.40 -18.68 -18.65
N ILE A 237 -1.66 -19.09 -18.53
CA ILE A 237 -2.54 -18.71 -17.42
C ILE A 237 -1.98 -19.11 -16.05
N LYS A 238 -1.35 -20.29 -15.91
CA LYS A 238 -0.78 -20.75 -14.63
C LYS A 238 0.37 -19.84 -14.18
N ALA A 239 1.33 -19.57 -15.06
CA ALA A 239 2.46 -18.68 -14.75
C ALA A 239 1.98 -17.24 -14.53
N PHE A 240 1.01 -16.77 -15.32
CA PHE A 240 0.46 -15.44 -15.19
C PHE A 240 -0.25 -15.21 -13.85
N ARG A 241 -1.08 -16.15 -13.40
CA ARG A 241 -1.73 -16.10 -12.09
C ARG A 241 -0.73 -16.03 -10.95
N ILE A 242 0.32 -16.86 -10.99
CA ILE A 242 1.40 -16.82 -9.99
C ILE A 242 2.07 -15.45 -10.00
N ALA A 243 2.40 -14.91 -11.17
CA ALA A 243 3.04 -13.61 -11.29
C ALA A 243 2.17 -12.46 -10.71
N LEU A 244 0.85 -12.46 -10.96
CA LEU A 244 -0.06 -11.47 -10.39
C LEU A 244 -0.06 -11.51 -8.85
N ILE A 245 -0.17 -12.71 -8.27
CA ILE A 245 -0.16 -12.88 -6.81
C ILE A 245 1.19 -12.45 -6.25
N LEU A 246 2.31 -12.87 -6.84
CA LEU A 246 3.66 -12.54 -6.39
C LEU A 246 3.89 -11.02 -6.40
N LEU A 247 3.61 -10.35 -7.51
CA LEU A 247 3.81 -8.91 -7.65
C LEU A 247 2.94 -8.14 -6.65
N SER A 248 1.65 -8.51 -6.55
CA SER A 248 0.76 -7.90 -5.58
C SER A 248 1.26 -8.09 -4.15
N SER A 249 1.74 -9.28 -3.82
CA SER A 249 2.20 -9.61 -2.47
C SER A 249 3.52 -8.93 -2.13
N ILE A 250 4.47 -8.84 -3.07
CA ILE A 250 5.72 -8.08 -2.87
C ILE A 250 5.41 -6.60 -2.60
N LEU A 251 4.52 -5.99 -3.40
CA LEU A 251 4.10 -4.60 -3.20
C LEU A 251 3.44 -4.38 -1.85
N SER A 252 2.49 -5.25 -1.45
CA SER A 252 1.80 -5.11 -0.16
C SER A 252 2.68 -5.49 1.04
N ALA A 253 3.58 -6.47 0.89
CA ALA A 253 4.56 -6.82 1.92
C ALA A 253 5.54 -5.69 2.18
N CYS A 254 6.01 -5.02 1.12
CA CYS A 254 6.83 -3.81 1.24
C CYS A 254 6.10 -2.73 2.04
N VAL A 255 4.81 -2.46 1.71
CA VAL A 255 4.01 -1.49 2.48
C VAL A 255 3.91 -1.88 3.96
N THR A 256 3.54 -3.14 4.24
CA THR A 256 3.37 -3.62 5.61
C THR A 256 4.68 -3.63 6.39
N ALA A 257 5.80 -3.92 5.74
CA ALA A 257 7.12 -3.93 6.35
C ALA A 257 7.58 -2.52 6.78
N PHE A 258 7.41 -1.52 5.93
CA PHE A 258 7.92 -0.18 6.19
C PHE A 258 6.94 0.74 6.92
N ALA A 259 5.64 0.60 6.68
CA ALA A 259 4.61 1.49 7.24
C ALA A 259 3.59 0.77 8.12
N GLY A 260 3.73 -0.54 8.33
CA GLY A 260 2.69 -1.33 8.97
C GLY A 260 1.47 -1.57 8.07
N PRO A 261 0.43 -2.24 8.59
CA PRO A 261 -0.79 -2.51 7.84
C PRO A 261 -1.55 -1.22 7.52
N ILE A 262 -1.82 -0.92 6.23
CA ILE A 262 -2.64 0.21 5.79
C ILE A 262 -3.87 -0.30 5.05
N SER A 263 -5.05 0.09 5.52
CA SER A 263 -6.34 -0.43 5.04
C SER A 263 -6.90 0.37 3.85
N PHE A 264 -7.81 -0.23 3.10
CA PHE A 264 -8.68 0.37 2.07
C PHE A 264 -8.03 0.99 0.83
N VAL A 265 -6.80 1.45 0.86
CA VAL A 265 -6.13 2.09 -0.30
C VAL A 265 -6.16 1.18 -1.54
N GLY A 266 -5.77 -0.08 -1.38
CA GLY A 266 -5.76 -1.08 -2.46
C GLY A 266 -7.15 -1.44 -3.00
N ILE A 267 -8.23 -1.15 -2.27
CA ILE A 267 -9.59 -1.40 -2.73
C ILE A 267 -10.19 -0.14 -3.36
N ALA A 268 -10.13 0.98 -2.67
CA ALA A 268 -10.81 2.21 -3.05
C ALA A 268 -10.15 2.90 -4.25
N VAL A 269 -8.83 3.06 -4.21
CA VAL A 269 -8.10 3.86 -5.21
C VAL A 269 -8.18 3.30 -6.63
N PRO A 270 -7.96 1.99 -6.90
CA PRO A 270 -8.07 1.47 -8.25
C PRO A 270 -9.46 1.70 -8.86
N HIS A 271 -10.49 1.68 -8.03
CA HIS A 271 -11.84 1.96 -8.49
C HIS A 271 -12.07 3.44 -8.82
N LEU A 272 -11.62 4.35 -7.95
CA LEU A 272 -11.67 5.80 -8.19
C LEU A 272 -10.96 6.14 -9.50
N VAL A 273 -9.77 5.59 -9.71
CA VAL A 273 -8.95 5.80 -10.90
C VAL A 273 -9.65 5.28 -12.17
N LYS A 274 -10.21 4.05 -12.14
CA LYS A 274 -10.99 3.52 -13.26
C LYS A 274 -12.22 4.39 -13.56
N SER A 275 -12.88 4.92 -12.53
CA SER A 275 -14.01 5.83 -12.68
C SER A 275 -13.60 7.18 -13.28
N LEU A 276 -12.48 7.74 -12.87
CA LEU A 276 -11.91 8.98 -13.37
C LEU A 276 -11.53 8.86 -14.86
N LEU A 277 -10.77 7.81 -15.19
CA LEU A 277 -10.33 7.52 -16.55
C LEU A 277 -11.46 7.02 -17.46
N LYS A 278 -12.55 6.45 -16.92
CA LYS A 278 -13.59 5.66 -17.62
C LYS A 278 -13.01 4.58 -18.54
N THR A 279 -11.94 3.94 -18.10
CA THR A 279 -11.30 2.83 -18.82
C THR A 279 -10.72 1.83 -17.83
N SER A 280 -10.67 0.56 -18.26
CA SER A 280 -9.99 -0.52 -17.53
C SER A 280 -8.66 -0.91 -18.18
N LYS A 281 -8.20 -0.20 -19.22
CA LYS A 281 -6.93 -0.51 -19.92
C LYS A 281 -5.75 -0.46 -18.97
N PRO A 282 -5.02 -1.60 -18.72
CA PRO A 282 -3.96 -1.65 -17.71
C PRO A 282 -2.84 -0.65 -17.96
N LEU A 283 -2.48 -0.41 -19.22
CA LEU A 283 -1.46 0.56 -19.60
C LEU A 283 -1.68 1.97 -19.04
N LEU A 284 -2.96 2.38 -18.86
CA LEU A 284 -3.34 3.67 -18.29
C LEU A 284 -3.66 3.56 -16.80
N VAL A 285 -4.27 2.44 -16.40
CA VAL A 285 -4.74 2.25 -15.02
C VAL A 285 -3.57 2.02 -14.06
N ILE A 286 -2.51 1.29 -14.46
CA ILE A 286 -1.36 1.02 -13.59
C ILE A 286 -0.68 2.32 -13.13
N PRO A 287 -0.19 3.21 -14.02
CA PRO A 287 0.43 4.45 -13.58
C PRO A 287 -0.54 5.39 -12.87
N ALA A 288 -1.81 5.42 -13.29
CA ALA A 288 -2.81 6.24 -12.62
C ALA A 288 -3.17 5.70 -11.22
N CYS A 289 -3.15 4.38 -10.99
CA CYS A 289 -3.29 3.78 -9.67
C CYS A 289 -2.12 4.16 -8.77
N PHE A 290 -0.90 4.16 -9.29
CA PHE A 290 0.27 4.59 -8.52
C PHE A 290 0.12 6.05 -8.06
N LEU A 291 -0.18 6.97 -9.00
CA LEU A 291 -0.40 8.38 -8.67
C LEU A 291 -1.60 8.59 -7.74
N GLY A 292 -2.72 7.91 -8.00
CA GLY A 292 -3.91 8.01 -7.17
C GLY A 292 -3.68 7.49 -5.74
N GLY A 293 -2.91 6.40 -5.58
CA GLY A 293 -2.51 5.86 -4.28
C GLY A 293 -1.60 6.82 -3.52
N ALA A 294 -0.63 7.44 -4.21
CA ALA A 294 0.23 8.48 -3.66
C ALA A 294 -0.58 9.68 -3.15
N VAL A 295 -1.48 10.20 -3.98
CA VAL A 295 -2.38 11.32 -3.63
C VAL A 295 -3.24 10.96 -2.42
N PHE A 296 -3.86 9.78 -2.41
CA PHE A 296 -4.75 9.37 -1.32
C PHE A 296 -3.99 9.19 0.00
N CYS A 297 -2.81 8.55 -0.02
CA CYS A 297 -2.00 8.37 1.19
C CYS A 297 -1.43 9.69 1.72
N LEU A 298 -0.95 10.59 0.86
CA LEU A 298 -0.51 11.93 1.29
C LEU A 298 -1.63 12.74 1.90
N PHE A 299 -2.84 12.67 1.33
CA PHE A 299 -4.02 13.32 1.89
C PHE A 299 -4.35 12.76 3.28
N CYS A 300 -4.40 11.44 3.42
CA CYS A 300 -4.65 10.81 4.71
C CYS A 300 -3.55 11.08 5.74
N ASP A 301 -2.27 11.10 5.33
CA ASP A 301 -1.14 11.41 6.22
C ASP A 301 -1.19 12.86 6.71
N LEU A 302 -1.56 13.80 5.83
CA LEU A 302 -1.77 15.19 6.20
C LEU A 302 -2.84 15.33 7.30
N ILE A 303 -3.99 14.68 7.14
CA ILE A 303 -5.06 14.66 8.12
C ILE A 303 -4.61 14.02 9.42
N ALA A 304 -3.93 12.85 9.34
CA ALA A 304 -3.43 12.13 10.51
C ALA A 304 -2.54 12.97 11.41
N ARG A 305 -1.76 13.89 10.83
CA ARG A 305 -0.81 14.75 11.55
C ARG A 305 -1.38 16.07 12.02
N THR A 306 -2.42 16.60 11.35
CA THR A 306 -2.84 17.99 11.55
C THR A 306 -4.10 18.13 12.37
N VAL A 307 -5.05 17.21 12.26
CA VAL A 307 -6.38 17.38 12.85
C VAL A 307 -6.38 17.39 14.37
N PHE A 308 -5.53 16.57 15.00
CA PHE A 308 -5.43 16.46 16.45
C PHE A 308 -4.01 16.75 16.97
N ALA A 309 -3.24 17.56 16.24
CA ALA A 309 -1.90 17.93 16.67
C ALA A 309 -1.88 18.44 18.14
N PRO A 310 -0.91 18.03 18.97
CA PRO A 310 0.31 17.30 18.63
C PRO A 310 0.14 15.76 18.55
N THR A 311 -1.04 15.21 18.84
CA THR A 311 -1.29 13.76 18.78
C THR A 311 -1.50 13.34 17.33
N GLU A 312 -0.72 12.37 16.85
CA GLU A 312 -0.89 11.81 15.51
C GLU A 312 -1.92 10.68 15.52
N LEU A 313 -2.86 10.71 14.56
CA LEU A 313 -3.77 9.60 14.31
C LEU A 313 -3.06 8.48 13.54
N SER A 314 -3.51 7.23 13.73
CA SER A 314 -3.03 6.14 12.91
C SER A 314 -3.45 6.32 11.44
N ILE A 315 -2.51 6.08 10.52
CA ILE A 315 -2.81 6.20 9.08
C ILE A 315 -3.89 5.20 8.65
N SER A 316 -3.91 4.02 9.23
CA SER A 316 -4.89 2.98 8.91
C SER A 316 -6.32 3.39 9.30
N SER A 317 -6.50 4.09 10.43
CA SER A 317 -7.80 4.63 10.84
C SER A 317 -8.28 5.71 9.88
N VAL A 318 -7.40 6.64 9.50
CA VAL A 318 -7.77 7.72 8.56
C VAL A 318 -8.10 7.16 7.19
N THR A 319 -7.29 6.23 6.66
CA THR A 319 -7.58 5.59 5.37
C THR A 319 -8.85 4.75 5.40
N ALA A 320 -9.21 4.17 6.57
CA ALA A 320 -10.47 3.45 6.74
C ALA A 320 -11.68 4.41 6.70
N VAL A 321 -11.62 5.53 7.41
CA VAL A 321 -12.70 6.54 7.45
C VAL A 321 -13.01 7.10 6.07
N PHE A 322 -11.99 7.38 5.26
CA PHE A 322 -12.18 7.88 3.89
C PHE A 322 -12.40 6.77 2.86
N GLY A 323 -11.75 5.63 3.02
CA GLY A 323 -11.81 4.54 2.05
C GLY A 323 -13.07 3.69 2.14
N ALA A 324 -13.58 3.39 3.34
CA ALA A 324 -14.76 2.56 3.51
C ALA A 324 -16.04 3.15 2.88
N PRO A 325 -16.35 4.44 3.02
CA PRO A 325 -17.50 5.05 2.34
C PRO A 325 -17.41 4.94 0.81
N ILE A 326 -16.20 5.08 0.26
CA ILE A 326 -15.97 4.92 -1.19
C ILE A 326 -16.32 3.50 -1.62
N VAL A 327 -15.87 2.49 -0.88
CA VAL A 327 -16.15 1.07 -1.18
C VAL A 327 -17.65 0.79 -1.08
N ILE A 328 -18.32 1.29 -0.04
CA ILE A 328 -19.79 1.15 0.13
C ILE A 328 -20.52 1.79 -1.05
N TYR A 329 -20.16 3.02 -1.42
CA TYR A 329 -20.74 3.71 -2.58
C TYR A 329 -20.61 2.89 -3.86
N ILE A 330 -19.44 2.30 -4.10
CA ILE A 330 -19.16 1.44 -5.24
C ILE A 330 -20.09 0.22 -5.27
N MET A 331 -20.25 -0.44 -4.13
CA MET A 331 -21.08 -1.65 -4.00
C MET A 331 -22.55 -1.34 -4.31
N ILE A 332 -23.08 -0.22 -3.80
CA ILE A 332 -24.47 0.18 -4.01
C ILE A 332 -24.75 0.51 -5.48
N HIS A 333 -23.85 1.25 -6.14
CA HIS A 333 -24.07 1.71 -7.50
C HIS A 333 -23.77 0.65 -8.59
N ARG A 334 -23.07 -0.43 -8.24
CA ARG A 334 -22.84 -1.55 -9.17
C ARG A 334 -24.11 -2.31 -9.49
N LYS A 335 -25.03 -2.49 -8.53
CA LYS A 335 -26.34 -3.16 -8.73
C LYS A 335 -27.24 -2.49 -9.77
N LYS A 336 -27.03 -1.21 -10.08
CA LYS A 336 -27.85 -0.47 -11.08
C LYS A 336 -27.34 -0.61 -12.52
N ARG A 337 -26.20 -1.28 -12.76
CA ARG A 337 -25.59 -1.43 -14.10
C ARG A 337 -25.48 -2.87 -14.58
N ALA A 338 -25.90 -3.85 -13.79
CA ALA A 338 -26.11 -5.25 -14.15
C ALA A 338 -27.60 -5.53 -14.35
#